data_c09911ecb4fb2c459add795a9f33e23c
#
_entry.id   c09911ecb4fb2c459add795a9f33e23c
#
_cell.length_a   1.000
_cell.length_b   1.000
_cell.length_c   1.000
_cell.angle_alpha   90.00
_cell.angle_beta   90.00
_cell.angle_gamma   90.00
#
_symmetry.space_group_name_H-M   'P 1'
#
loop_
_entity.id
_entity.type
_entity.pdbx_description
1 polymer ?
#
loop_
_entity_poly.entity_id
_entity_poly.type
_entity_poly.pdbx_seq_one_letter_code
_entity_poly.pdbx_strand_id
1 'polypeptide(L)'
;MSEQFLTFDEIHKNYCDFIDSCSKFNVYTRSVDVQTDKVKECEKYLLKLKEYKHQAAERQNEAAANQFFHMQCMINAMRSSLNMWLKLKSHQFEDSWSNLIDAQEYLSIAIRINDYEGVRTFQSHLKNAERILFPSWNLFNSPGIVETVGNCSICGSLFSSCEHIENEIYMGSLCQRIDRKIIRLDHFAFVENPRDKRCIITTISDEEGNEIDYFTCERTGKTFNNEDGRHIAGRVFRFSTLDVF
;
A
#
# COMPACT_ATOMS: atom_id res chain seq x y z
N MET A 1 -13.05 -24.69 28.61
CA MET A 1 -12.53 -23.37 28.97
C MET A 1 -13.39 -22.36 28.24
N SER A 2 -14.17 -21.53 28.97
CA SER A 2 -14.99 -20.50 28.34
C SER A 2 -14.04 -19.46 27.73
N GLU A 3 -14.05 -19.29 26.42
CA GLU A 3 -13.41 -18.17 25.78
C GLU A 3 -14.04 -16.90 26.35
N GLN A 4 -13.24 -16.14 27.07
CA GLN A 4 -13.67 -14.86 27.63
C GLN A 4 -13.67 -13.87 26.45
N PHE A 5 -14.88 -13.52 25.96
CA PHE A 5 -15.02 -12.52 24.91
C PHE A 5 -14.58 -11.15 25.43
N LEU A 6 -13.56 -10.58 24.80
CA LEU A 6 -13.10 -9.22 25.11
C LEU A 6 -14.17 -8.19 24.71
N THR A 7 -14.34 -7.17 25.53
CA THR A 7 -15.15 -6.01 25.17
C THR A 7 -14.46 -5.17 24.08
N PHE A 8 -15.21 -4.33 23.37
CA PHE A 8 -14.62 -3.44 22.36
C PHE A 8 -13.53 -2.53 22.97
N ASP A 9 -13.73 -2.02 24.17
CA ASP A 9 -12.76 -1.16 24.86
C ASP A 9 -11.46 -1.88 25.18
N GLU A 10 -11.55 -3.15 25.60
CA GLU A 10 -10.36 -4.01 25.83
C GLU A 10 -9.61 -4.29 24.51
N ILE A 11 -10.34 -4.57 23.42
CA ILE A 11 -9.75 -4.76 22.08
C ILE A 11 -9.06 -3.48 21.63
N HIS A 12 -9.72 -2.32 21.79
CA HIS A 12 -9.18 -1.02 21.40
C HIS A 12 -7.92 -0.67 22.21
N LYS A 13 -7.93 -0.89 23.51
CA LYS A 13 -6.74 -0.68 24.37
C LYS A 13 -5.57 -1.57 23.91
N ASN A 14 -5.81 -2.86 23.70
CA ASN A 14 -4.80 -3.79 23.22
C ASN A 14 -4.25 -3.36 21.84
N TYR A 15 -5.10 -2.83 20.99
CA TYR A 15 -4.71 -2.27 19.69
C TYR A 15 -3.79 -1.04 19.86
N CYS A 16 -4.14 -0.09 20.72
CA CYS A 16 -3.30 1.09 20.99
C CYS A 16 -1.91 0.69 21.52
N ASP A 17 -1.87 -0.20 22.52
CA ASP A 17 -0.62 -0.72 23.07
C ASP A 17 0.24 -1.42 22.00
N PHE A 18 -0.40 -2.14 21.09
CA PHE A 18 0.28 -2.81 19.98
C PHE A 18 0.85 -1.82 18.97
N ILE A 19 0.06 -0.83 18.51
CA ILE A 19 0.53 0.24 17.59
C ILE A 19 1.73 0.98 18.20
N ASP A 20 1.66 1.35 19.47
CA ASP A 20 2.75 2.02 20.18
C ASP A 20 4.01 1.16 20.25
N SER A 21 3.85 -0.15 20.43
CA SER A 21 4.97 -1.09 20.41
C SER A 21 5.67 -1.17 19.06
N CYS A 22 4.90 -1.10 17.95
CA CYS A 22 5.43 -1.16 16.60
C CYS A 22 6.03 0.18 16.15
N SER A 23 5.42 1.31 16.53
CA SER A 23 5.85 2.65 16.14
C SER A 23 7.29 2.97 16.52
N LYS A 24 7.75 2.45 17.67
CA LYS A 24 9.13 2.57 18.15
C LYS A 24 10.17 2.03 17.18
N PHE A 25 9.80 1.06 16.35
CA PHE A 25 10.68 0.41 15.38
C PHE A 25 10.39 0.84 13.92
N ASN A 26 9.42 1.72 13.74
CA ASN A 26 9.07 2.25 12.42
C ASN A 26 9.95 3.45 12.04
N VAL A 27 11.27 3.27 12.24
CA VAL A 27 12.33 4.23 11.94
C VAL A 27 13.53 3.49 11.37
N TYR A 28 14.50 4.23 10.84
CA TYR A 28 15.76 3.59 10.47
C TYR A 28 16.44 3.00 11.72
N THR A 29 16.59 1.70 11.75
CA THR A 29 17.34 0.96 12.78
C THR A 29 18.24 -0.09 12.13
N ARG A 30 19.39 -0.38 12.71
CA ARG A 30 20.30 -1.42 12.21
C ARG A 30 19.76 -2.84 12.42
N SER A 31 18.89 -3.03 13.40
CA SER A 31 18.33 -4.35 13.70
C SER A 31 17.28 -4.75 12.65
N VAL A 32 17.64 -5.72 11.82
CA VAL A 32 16.74 -6.37 10.86
C VAL A 32 15.77 -7.30 11.60
N ASP A 33 16.27 -8.06 12.56
CA ASP A 33 15.48 -9.08 13.28
C ASP A 33 14.29 -8.48 14.00
N VAL A 34 14.50 -7.38 14.74
CA VAL A 34 13.42 -6.71 15.48
C VAL A 34 12.31 -6.22 14.54
N GLN A 35 12.66 -5.63 13.40
CA GLN A 35 11.64 -5.19 12.44
C GLN A 35 10.94 -6.37 11.77
N THR A 36 11.67 -7.44 11.46
CA THR A 36 11.10 -8.67 10.91
C THR A 36 10.10 -9.31 11.88
N ASP A 37 10.43 -9.36 13.15
CA ASP A 37 9.53 -9.90 14.17
C ASP A 37 8.29 -9.03 14.34
N LYS A 38 8.43 -7.69 14.29
CA LYS A 38 7.27 -6.78 14.31
C LYS A 38 6.36 -6.96 13.08
N VAL A 39 6.90 -7.23 11.90
CA VAL A 39 6.10 -7.58 10.72
C VAL A 39 5.28 -8.85 10.99
N LYS A 40 5.90 -9.92 11.53
CA LYS A 40 5.19 -11.17 11.89
C LYS A 40 4.13 -10.95 12.97
N GLU A 41 4.41 -10.09 13.96
CA GLU A 41 3.42 -9.70 14.97
C GLU A 41 2.23 -8.97 14.35
N CYS A 42 2.46 -8.04 13.42
CA CYS A 42 1.39 -7.38 12.65
C CYS A 42 0.52 -8.41 11.90
N GLU A 43 1.13 -9.38 11.23
CA GLU A 43 0.40 -10.43 10.51
C GLU A 43 -0.52 -11.25 11.44
N LYS A 44 -0.01 -11.63 12.61
CA LYS A 44 -0.81 -12.34 13.61
C LYS A 44 -1.95 -11.48 14.17
N TYR A 45 -1.68 -10.19 14.37
CA TYR A 45 -2.70 -9.27 14.87
C TYR A 45 -3.81 -9.03 13.86
N LEU A 46 -3.45 -8.93 12.57
CA LEU A 46 -4.40 -8.78 11.47
C LEU A 46 -5.41 -9.94 11.39
N LEU A 47 -4.98 -11.17 11.64
CA LEU A 47 -5.89 -12.32 11.67
C LEU A 47 -6.99 -12.12 12.72
N LYS A 48 -6.64 -11.67 13.93
CA LYS A 48 -7.62 -11.40 15.00
C LYS A 48 -8.57 -10.25 14.63
N LEU A 49 -8.05 -9.17 14.04
CA LEU A 49 -8.89 -8.04 13.62
C LEU A 49 -9.87 -8.44 12.52
N LYS A 50 -9.46 -9.28 11.57
CA LYS A 50 -10.34 -9.81 10.53
C LYS A 50 -11.48 -10.63 11.13
N GLU A 51 -11.19 -11.46 12.14
CA GLU A 51 -12.21 -12.23 12.83
C GLU A 51 -13.21 -11.32 13.56
N TYR A 52 -12.75 -10.32 14.32
CA TYR A 52 -13.64 -9.37 14.97
C TYR A 52 -14.49 -8.57 13.98
N LYS A 53 -13.88 -8.14 12.86
CA LYS A 53 -14.58 -7.46 11.78
C LYS A 53 -15.69 -8.34 11.19
N HIS A 54 -15.38 -9.61 10.90
CA HIS A 54 -16.35 -10.56 10.37
C HIS A 54 -17.52 -10.77 11.34
N GLN A 55 -17.25 -10.99 12.62
CA GLN A 55 -18.29 -11.13 13.66
C GLN A 55 -19.15 -9.87 13.76
N ALA A 56 -18.59 -8.67 13.63
CA ALA A 56 -19.34 -7.43 13.62
C ALA A 56 -20.25 -7.32 12.39
N ALA A 57 -19.75 -7.71 11.22
CA ALA A 57 -20.51 -7.72 9.98
C ALA A 57 -21.67 -8.75 10.02
N GLU A 58 -21.45 -9.95 10.53
CA GLU A 58 -22.51 -10.97 10.73
C GLU A 58 -23.64 -10.47 11.65
N ARG A 59 -23.30 -9.66 12.66
CA ARG A 59 -24.26 -9.03 13.56
C ARG A 59 -24.89 -7.75 12.98
N GLN A 60 -24.64 -7.45 11.72
CA GLN A 60 -25.11 -6.22 11.05
C GLN A 60 -24.72 -4.92 11.79
N ASN A 61 -23.60 -4.94 12.51
CA ASN A 61 -23.05 -3.78 13.21
C ASN A 61 -21.97 -3.09 12.35
N GLU A 62 -22.45 -2.26 11.43
CA GLU A 62 -21.56 -1.56 10.48
C GLU A 62 -20.56 -0.64 11.20
N ALA A 63 -20.98 0.06 12.24
CA ALA A 63 -20.11 0.95 13.00
C ALA A 63 -18.91 0.19 13.60
N ALA A 64 -19.15 -0.96 14.22
CA ALA A 64 -18.09 -1.80 14.78
C ALA A 64 -17.23 -2.42 13.65
N ALA A 65 -17.83 -2.90 12.56
CA ALA A 65 -17.11 -3.46 11.42
C ALA A 65 -16.16 -2.40 10.80
N ASN A 66 -16.62 -1.17 10.63
CA ASN A 66 -15.82 -0.06 10.12
C ASN A 66 -14.67 0.33 11.08
N GLN A 67 -14.90 0.28 12.40
CA GLN A 67 -13.81 0.52 13.38
C GLN A 67 -12.75 -0.59 13.33
N PHE A 68 -13.14 -1.87 13.24
CA PHE A 68 -12.16 -2.95 13.05
C PHE A 68 -11.42 -2.84 11.72
N PHE A 69 -12.08 -2.37 10.67
CA PHE A 69 -11.44 -2.12 9.38
C PHE A 69 -10.45 -0.95 9.46
N HIS A 70 -10.79 0.12 10.20
CA HIS A 70 -9.83 1.19 10.50
C HIS A 70 -8.56 0.63 11.17
N MET A 71 -8.73 -0.17 12.25
CA MET A 71 -7.61 -0.81 12.94
C MET A 71 -6.80 -1.71 11.99
N GLN A 72 -7.48 -2.48 11.12
CA GLN A 72 -6.84 -3.32 10.11
C GLN A 72 -5.99 -2.47 9.14
N CYS A 73 -6.51 -1.35 8.64
CA CYS A 73 -5.78 -0.44 7.76
C CYS A 73 -4.55 0.15 8.46
N MET A 74 -4.68 0.56 9.72
CA MET A 74 -3.56 1.08 10.51
C MET A 74 -2.45 0.04 10.71
N ILE A 75 -2.80 -1.21 11.05
CA ILE A 75 -1.81 -2.30 11.19
C ILE A 75 -1.15 -2.63 9.85
N ASN A 76 -1.93 -2.66 8.76
CA ASN A 76 -1.37 -2.86 7.42
C ASN A 76 -0.42 -1.72 7.01
N ALA A 77 -0.77 -0.46 7.31
CA ALA A 77 0.11 0.68 7.08
C ALA A 77 1.43 0.54 7.88
N MET A 78 1.34 0.14 9.15
CA MET A 78 2.51 -0.11 10.00
C MET A 78 3.37 -1.24 9.44
N ARG A 79 2.77 -2.37 9.09
CA ARG A 79 3.45 -3.52 8.48
C ARG A 79 4.16 -3.13 7.18
N SER A 80 3.48 -2.41 6.31
CA SER A 80 4.07 -1.96 5.05
C SER A 80 5.23 -0.98 5.29
N SER A 81 5.10 -0.06 6.24
CA SER A 81 6.19 0.85 6.60
C SER A 81 7.40 0.12 7.20
N LEU A 82 7.22 -0.90 8.04
CA LEU A 82 8.30 -1.75 8.53
C LEU A 82 8.98 -2.51 7.38
N ASN A 83 8.20 -3.07 6.44
CA ASN A 83 8.72 -3.72 5.24
C ASN A 83 9.49 -2.75 4.34
N MET A 84 9.05 -1.50 4.21
CA MET A 84 9.79 -0.45 3.51
C MET A 84 11.22 -0.34 4.06
N TRP A 85 11.40 -0.27 5.38
CA TRP A 85 12.72 -0.21 6.02
C TRP A 85 13.55 -1.47 5.79
N LEU A 86 12.93 -2.65 5.85
CA LEU A 86 13.62 -3.93 5.60
C LEU A 86 14.11 -4.03 4.14
N LYS A 87 13.27 -3.64 3.19
CA LYS A 87 13.60 -3.63 1.76
C LYS A 87 14.67 -2.61 1.42
N LEU A 88 14.62 -1.42 2.05
CA LEU A 88 15.66 -0.40 1.90
C LEU A 88 17.03 -0.93 2.35
N LYS A 89 17.11 -1.60 3.50
CA LYS A 89 18.35 -2.19 4.03
C LYS A 89 18.92 -3.31 3.16
N SER A 90 18.07 -4.03 2.47
CA SER A 90 18.45 -5.11 1.55
C SER A 90 18.67 -4.63 0.11
N HIS A 91 18.74 -3.32 -0.12
CA HIS A 91 18.92 -2.67 -1.43
C HIS A 91 17.83 -3.06 -2.46
N GLN A 92 16.63 -3.42 -2.00
CA GLN A 92 15.47 -3.69 -2.83
C GLN A 92 14.63 -2.41 -2.96
N PHE A 93 15.15 -1.42 -3.66
CA PHE A 93 14.60 -0.05 -3.66
C PHE A 93 13.19 0.04 -4.25
N GLU A 94 12.91 -0.65 -5.35
CA GLU A 94 11.57 -0.68 -5.96
C GLU A 94 10.51 -1.30 -5.03
N ASP A 95 10.87 -2.36 -4.31
CA ASP A 95 9.98 -2.98 -3.33
C ASP A 95 9.81 -2.09 -2.10
N SER A 96 10.88 -1.41 -1.67
CA SER A 96 10.83 -0.43 -0.60
C SER A 96 9.87 0.72 -0.95
N TRP A 97 10.01 1.30 -2.14
CA TRP A 97 9.07 2.30 -2.66
C TRP A 97 7.63 1.80 -2.68
N SER A 98 7.41 0.58 -3.19
CA SER A 98 6.08 -0.02 -3.24
C SER A 98 5.44 -0.17 -1.86
N ASN A 99 6.22 -0.60 -0.86
CA ASN A 99 5.75 -0.71 0.51
C ASN A 99 5.43 0.66 1.14
N LEU A 100 6.18 1.72 0.79
CA LEU A 100 5.85 3.07 1.21
C LEU A 100 4.48 3.51 0.66
N ILE A 101 4.24 3.29 -0.63
CA ILE A 101 2.95 3.65 -1.25
C ILE A 101 1.81 2.82 -0.67
N ASP A 102 2.01 1.50 -0.44
CA ASP A 102 1.03 0.65 0.25
C ASP A 102 0.67 1.23 1.63
N ALA A 103 1.67 1.66 2.42
CA ALA A 103 1.43 2.26 3.73
C ALA A 103 0.63 3.58 3.64
N GLN A 104 0.93 4.44 2.67
CA GLN A 104 0.21 5.69 2.45
C GLN A 104 -1.25 5.45 2.02
N GLU A 105 -1.49 4.46 1.16
CA GLU A 105 -2.84 4.10 0.71
C GLU A 105 -3.69 3.54 1.87
N TYR A 106 -3.14 2.63 2.69
CA TYR A 106 -3.83 2.14 3.88
C TYR A 106 -4.18 3.27 4.86
N LEU A 107 -3.26 4.22 5.11
CA LEU A 107 -3.55 5.37 5.94
C LEU A 107 -4.62 6.29 5.34
N SER A 108 -4.62 6.45 4.02
CA SER A 108 -5.66 7.22 3.32
C SER A 108 -7.05 6.63 3.56
N ILE A 109 -7.17 5.30 3.55
CA ILE A 109 -8.42 4.59 3.87
C ILE A 109 -8.77 4.76 5.36
N ALA A 110 -7.79 4.58 6.26
CA ALA A 110 -7.99 4.70 7.70
C ALA A 110 -8.52 6.10 8.09
N ILE A 111 -7.94 7.16 7.53
CA ILE A 111 -8.34 8.56 7.78
C ILE A 111 -9.81 8.81 7.40
N ARG A 112 -10.32 8.17 6.35
CA ARG A 112 -11.72 8.31 5.94
C ARG A 112 -12.71 7.73 6.95
N ILE A 113 -12.28 6.74 7.75
CA ILE A 113 -13.10 6.13 8.79
C ILE A 113 -12.98 6.90 10.10
N ASN A 114 -11.76 7.23 10.50
CA ASN A 114 -11.49 7.93 11.74
C ASN A 114 -10.22 8.79 11.59
N ASP A 115 -10.40 10.12 11.67
CA ASP A 115 -9.33 11.10 11.52
C ASP A 115 -8.96 11.69 12.89
N TYR A 116 -7.72 11.45 13.33
CA TYR A 116 -7.19 11.94 14.58
C TYR A 116 -5.68 12.23 14.48
N GLU A 117 -5.13 12.93 15.47
CA GLU A 117 -3.75 13.42 15.47
C GLU A 117 -2.71 12.29 15.21
N GLY A 118 -2.87 11.12 15.84
CA GLY A 118 -1.94 10.01 15.70
C GLY A 118 -1.83 9.49 14.26
N VAL A 119 -2.96 9.34 13.54
CA VAL A 119 -2.95 8.92 12.14
C VAL A 119 -2.35 10.00 11.23
N ARG A 120 -2.61 11.29 11.50
CA ARG A 120 -2.01 12.41 10.76
C ARG A 120 -0.51 12.53 10.99
N THR A 121 -0.05 12.28 12.21
CA THR A 121 1.38 12.22 12.54
C THR A 121 2.06 11.10 11.76
N PHE A 122 1.47 9.90 11.72
CA PHE A 122 2.01 8.80 10.95
C PHE A 122 2.03 9.10 9.43
N GLN A 123 0.97 9.72 8.90
CA GLN A 123 0.93 10.18 7.51
C GLN A 123 2.09 11.15 7.20
N SER A 124 2.34 12.08 8.11
CA SER A 124 3.44 13.05 7.98
C SER A 124 4.81 12.37 8.01
N HIS A 125 4.99 11.35 8.84
CA HIS A 125 6.22 10.56 8.87
C HIS A 125 6.46 9.84 7.53
N LEU A 126 5.44 9.22 6.93
CA LEU A 126 5.58 8.56 5.63
C LEU A 126 5.88 9.56 4.49
N LYS A 127 5.25 10.74 4.50
CA LYS A 127 5.57 11.80 3.53
C LYS A 127 7.00 12.31 3.68
N ASN A 128 7.51 12.41 4.91
CA ASN A 128 8.90 12.78 5.15
C ASN A 128 9.86 11.67 4.69
N ALA A 129 9.54 10.40 4.94
CA ALA A 129 10.31 9.26 4.45
C ALA A 129 10.37 9.26 2.91
N GLU A 130 9.23 9.49 2.23
CA GLU A 130 9.17 9.65 0.78
C GLU A 130 10.18 10.69 0.28
N ARG A 131 10.13 11.88 0.86
CA ARG A 131 10.97 13.02 0.43
C ARG A 131 12.46 12.84 0.70
N ILE A 132 12.83 12.13 1.77
CA ILE A 132 14.23 12.03 2.23
C ILE A 132 14.93 10.81 1.63
N LEU A 133 14.22 9.70 1.46
CA LEU A 133 14.81 8.40 1.13
C LEU A 133 14.73 8.03 -0.34
N PHE A 134 13.80 8.64 -1.08
CA PHE A 134 13.54 8.26 -2.46
C PHE A 134 13.79 9.42 -3.43
N PRO A 135 14.12 9.10 -4.69
CA PRO A 135 14.22 10.11 -5.73
C PRO A 135 12.91 10.89 -5.90
N SER A 136 13.03 12.15 -6.30
CA SER A 136 11.87 12.94 -6.68
C SER A 136 11.53 12.66 -8.14
N TRP A 137 10.49 11.86 -8.39
CA TRP A 137 10.00 11.65 -9.75
C TRP A 137 9.10 12.81 -10.18
N ASN A 138 9.46 13.44 -11.28
CA ASN A 138 8.63 14.46 -11.92
C ASN A 138 7.64 13.81 -12.91
N LEU A 139 7.95 12.60 -13.38
CA LEU A 139 7.14 11.85 -14.34
C LEU A 139 7.01 10.40 -13.91
N PHE A 140 5.82 9.87 -14.11
CA PHE A 140 5.45 8.49 -13.84
C PHE A 140 4.94 7.82 -15.11
N ASN A 141 5.05 6.51 -15.16
CA ASN A 141 4.48 5.72 -16.24
C ASN A 141 2.97 5.58 -16.05
N SER A 142 2.20 5.73 -17.10
CA SER A 142 0.75 5.56 -17.09
C SER A 142 0.28 4.84 -18.34
N PRO A 143 -0.02 3.52 -18.26
CA PRO A 143 -0.59 2.81 -19.37
C PRO A 143 -2.11 3.10 -19.48
N GLY A 144 -2.60 3.39 -20.67
CA GLY A 144 -4.00 3.32 -21.01
C GLY A 144 -4.36 1.87 -21.30
N ILE A 145 -5.30 1.30 -20.56
CA ILE A 145 -5.75 -0.08 -20.73
C ILE A 145 -7.26 -0.12 -21.00
N VAL A 146 -7.68 -1.06 -21.83
CA VAL A 146 -9.08 -1.46 -21.96
C VAL A 146 -9.27 -2.74 -21.17
N GLU A 147 -10.19 -2.71 -20.21
CA GLU A 147 -10.45 -3.83 -19.31
C GLU A 147 -11.94 -4.17 -19.23
N THR A 148 -12.29 -5.36 -18.78
CA THR A 148 -13.67 -5.71 -18.46
C THR A 148 -14.18 -4.90 -17.27
N VAL A 149 -15.51 -4.75 -17.17
CA VAL A 149 -16.14 -4.01 -16.04
C VAL A 149 -15.78 -4.63 -14.69
N GLY A 150 -15.69 -5.97 -14.62
CA GLY A 150 -15.44 -6.70 -13.37
C GLY A 150 -16.66 -6.79 -12.47
N ASN A 151 -16.48 -7.39 -11.30
CA ASN A 151 -17.51 -7.62 -10.30
C ASN A 151 -17.31 -6.67 -9.09
N CYS A 152 -18.38 -6.41 -8.36
CA CYS A 152 -18.33 -5.69 -7.10
C CYS A 152 -17.80 -6.58 -5.98
N SER A 153 -16.79 -6.12 -5.24
CA SER A 153 -16.23 -6.87 -4.10
C SER A 153 -17.20 -7.02 -2.91
N ILE A 154 -18.24 -6.19 -2.84
CA ILE A 154 -19.21 -6.22 -1.75
C ILE A 154 -20.33 -7.23 -2.00
N CYS A 155 -20.95 -7.20 -3.19
CA CYS A 155 -22.12 -8.03 -3.49
C CYS A 155 -21.85 -9.12 -4.54
N GLY A 156 -20.66 -9.18 -5.15
CA GLY A 156 -20.30 -10.15 -6.18
C GLY A 156 -20.96 -9.94 -7.55
N SER A 157 -21.92 -9.02 -7.66
CA SER A 157 -22.63 -8.73 -8.93
C SER A 157 -21.75 -8.00 -9.92
N LEU A 158 -22.09 -8.06 -11.23
CA LEU A 158 -21.42 -7.25 -12.24
C LEU A 158 -21.46 -5.77 -11.85
N PHE A 159 -20.32 -5.09 -11.87
CA PHE A 159 -20.20 -3.74 -11.30
C PHE A 159 -21.12 -2.72 -11.97
N SER A 160 -21.41 -2.88 -13.27
CA SER A 160 -22.34 -2.00 -14.02
C SER A 160 -23.82 -2.14 -13.60
N SER A 161 -24.18 -3.21 -12.89
CA SER A 161 -25.54 -3.47 -12.40
C SER A 161 -25.65 -3.41 -10.87
N CYS A 162 -24.60 -2.90 -10.22
CA CYS A 162 -24.47 -2.80 -8.78
C CYS A 162 -24.68 -1.35 -8.32
N GLU A 163 -25.31 -1.15 -7.18
CA GLU A 163 -25.52 0.19 -6.58
C GLU A 163 -24.37 0.64 -5.67
N HIS A 164 -23.40 -0.24 -5.37
CA HIS A 164 -22.24 0.13 -4.57
C HIS A 164 -21.30 1.06 -5.34
N ILE A 165 -20.75 2.03 -4.64
CA ILE A 165 -19.84 3.04 -5.21
C ILE A 165 -18.40 2.59 -4.99
N GLU A 166 -17.60 2.59 -6.07
CA GLU A 166 -16.17 2.22 -6.00
C GLU A 166 -15.43 3.14 -5.00
N ASN A 167 -14.60 2.54 -4.18
CA ASN A 167 -13.86 3.16 -3.09
C ASN A 167 -14.70 3.61 -1.87
N GLU A 168 -16.01 3.39 -1.81
CA GLU A 168 -16.77 3.58 -0.57
C GLU A 168 -16.65 2.37 0.36
N ILE A 169 -16.89 2.59 1.66
CA ILE A 169 -16.72 1.58 2.71
C ILE A 169 -18.10 1.05 3.11
N TYR A 170 -18.25 -0.26 3.09
CA TYR A 170 -19.47 -1.00 3.44
C TYR A 170 -19.11 -2.13 4.39
N MET A 171 -19.70 -2.17 5.58
CA MET A 171 -19.53 -3.25 6.56
C MET A 171 -18.07 -3.69 6.78
N GLY A 172 -17.17 -2.71 6.91
CA GLY A 172 -15.75 -2.98 7.17
C GLY A 172 -14.96 -3.45 5.95
N SER A 173 -15.43 -3.19 4.74
CA SER A 173 -14.74 -3.53 3.49
C SER A 173 -14.79 -2.36 2.50
N LEU A 174 -13.70 -2.16 1.76
CA LEU A 174 -13.64 -1.16 0.70
C LEU A 174 -14.24 -1.73 -0.59
N CYS A 175 -15.23 -1.04 -1.16
CA CYS A 175 -15.81 -1.45 -2.43
C CYS A 175 -14.80 -1.25 -3.56
N GLN A 176 -14.49 -2.32 -4.26
CA GLN A 176 -13.59 -2.33 -5.42
C GLN A 176 -14.17 -3.16 -6.56
N ARG A 177 -13.76 -2.85 -7.78
CA ARG A 177 -14.00 -3.73 -8.92
C ARG A 177 -12.97 -4.85 -8.92
N ILE A 178 -13.42 -6.08 -8.78
CA ILE A 178 -12.61 -7.31 -8.80
C ILE A 178 -12.85 -8.11 -10.10
N ASP A 179 -12.06 -9.15 -10.34
CA ASP A 179 -12.16 -10.03 -11.52
C ASP A 179 -12.05 -9.31 -12.86
N ARG A 180 -11.38 -8.16 -12.89
CA ARG A 180 -11.12 -7.41 -14.13
C ARG A 180 -10.08 -8.13 -14.96
N LYS A 181 -10.34 -8.21 -16.28
CA LYS A 181 -9.41 -8.75 -17.26
C LYS A 181 -8.98 -7.66 -18.22
N ILE A 182 -7.67 -7.51 -18.42
CA ILE A 182 -7.12 -6.62 -19.44
C ILE A 182 -7.44 -7.21 -20.82
N ILE A 183 -8.13 -6.45 -21.65
CA ILE A 183 -8.48 -6.82 -23.03
C ILE A 183 -7.34 -6.41 -23.97
N ARG A 184 -6.82 -5.18 -23.81
CA ARG A 184 -5.70 -4.65 -24.59
C ARG A 184 -5.04 -3.47 -23.90
N LEU A 185 -3.77 -3.23 -24.24
CA LEU A 185 -3.11 -1.95 -24.01
C LEU A 185 -3.54 -0.99 -25.13
N ASP A 186 -3.86 0.25 -24.75
CA ASP A 186 -4.34 1.26 -25.69
C ASP A 186 -3.23 2.27 -26.03
N HIS A 187 -2.62 2.85 -25.00
CA HIS A 187 -1.50 3.78 -25.15
C HIS A 187 -0.60 3.74 -23.93
N PHE A 188 0.52 4.44 -24.02
CA PHE A 188 1.46 4.66 -22.95
C PHE A 188 1.76 6.15 -22.85
N ALA A 189 1.76 6.70 -21.64
CA ALA A 189 2.04 8.11 -21.39
C ALA A 189 2.93 8.29 -20.16
N PHE A 190 3.68 9.38 -20.15
CA PHE A 190 4.30 9.93 -18.95
C PHE A 190 3.38 11.00 -18.36
N VAL A 191 3.12 10.91 -17.06
CA VAL A 191 2.22 11.81 -16.33
C VAL A 191 2.86 12.31 -15.04
N GLU A 192 2.53 13.53 -14.63
CA GLU A 192 2.97 14.09 -13.34
C GLU A 192 2.18 13.51 -12.15
N ASN A 193 0.89 13.23 -12.37
CA ASN A 193 -0.03 12.73 -11.37
C ASN A 193 -0.57 11.35 -11.77
N PRO A 194 0.13 10.26 -11.43
CA PRO A 194 -0.26 8.92 -11.79
C PRO A 194 -1.44 8.43 -10.94
N ARG A 195 -2.22 7.50 -11.47
CA ARG A 195 -3.19 6.75 -10.68
C ARG A 195 -2.51 5.85 -9.64
N ASP A 196 -1.37 5.26 -10.00
CA ASP A 196 -0.55 4.44 -9.11
C ASP A 196 0.90 4.95 -9.11
N LYS A 197 1.32 5.50 -7.98
CA LYS A 197 2.69 6.02 -7.77
C LYS A 197 3.77 4.93 -7.81
N ARG A 198 3.41 3.64 -7.88
CA ARG A 198 4.38 2.54 -8.03
C ARG A 198 4.88 2.40 -9.46
N CYS A 199 4.22 3.06 -10.43
CA CYS A 199 4.59 3.04 -11.84
C CYS A 199 5.67 4.09 -12.13
N ILE A 200 6.88 3.84 -11.64
CA ILE A 200 8.04 4.76 -11.68
C ILE A 200 9.02 4.39 -12.78
N ILE A 201 9.82 5.37 -13.19
CA ILE A 201 11.05 5.16 -13.97
C ILE A 201 12.10 4.60 -13.01
N THR A 202 12.76 3.51 -13.39
CA THR A 202 13.79 2.84 -12.59
C THR A 202 15.19 3.01 -13.16
N THR A 203 15.33 3.12 -14.48
CA THR A 203 16.62 3.37 -15.12
C THR A 203 16.47 4.34 -16.30
N ILE A 204 17.54 5.05 -16.60
CA ILE A 204 17.66 5.97 -17.76
C ILE A 204 19.07 5.87 -18.33
N SER A 205 19.24 6.00 -19.67
CA SER A 205 20.57 6.12 -20.25
C SER A 205 21.12 7.56 -20.16
N ASP A 206 22.41 7.70 -19.87
CA ASP A 206 23.15 8.97 -19.99
C ASP A 206 23.42 9.33 -21.47
N GLU A 207 24.12 10.44 -21.72
CA GLU A 207 24.46 10.89 -23.07
C GLU A 207 25.43 9.95 -23.79
N GLU A 208 26.18 9.16 -23.04
CA GLU A 208 27.14 8.16 -23.55
C GLU A 208 26.48 6.77 -23.77
N GLY A 209 25.19 6.62 -23.44
CA GLY A 209 24.46 5.37 -23.55
C GLY A 209 24.58 4.45 -22.34
N ASN A 210 25.23 4.85 -21.24
CA ASN A 210 25.32 4.00 -20.07
C ASN A 210 23.99 4.03 -19.30
N GLU A 211 23.47 2.86 -18.90
CA GLU A 211 22.30 2.77 -18.04
C GLU A 211 22.63 3.23 -16.61
N ILE A 212 21.86 4.18 -16.11
CA ILE A 212 21.94 4.71 -14.75
C ILE A 212 20.72 4.24 -13.96
N ASP A 213 20.93 3.64 -12.80
CA ASP A 213 19.87 3.31 -11.84
C ASP A 213 19.34 4.61 -11.19
N TYR A 214 18.03 4.79 -11.19
CA TYR A 214 17.39 6.02 -10.74
C TYR A 214 17.40 6.20 -9.21
N PHE A 215 17.50 5.11 -8.44
CA PHE A 215 17.56 5.16 -6.99
C PHE A 215 18.96 5.45 -6.45
N THR A 216 19.99 4.87 -7.08
CA THR A 216 21.38 4.99 -6.60
C THR A 216 22.18 6.03 -7.37
N CYS A 217 21.70 6.45 -8.53
CA CYS A 217 22.45 7.29 -9.49
C CYS A 217 23.76 6.64 -9.96
N GLU A 218 23.88 5.32 -9.89
CA GLU A 218 25.06 4.57 -10.28
C GLU A 218 24.86 3.91 -11.64
N ARG A 219 25.96 3.67 -12.36
CA ARG A 219 25.95 2.91 -13.62
C ARG A 219 25.68 1.43 -13.34
N THR A 220 24.71 0.84 -14.03
CA THR A 220 24.37 -0.59 -13.90
C THR A 220 25.36 -1.51 -14.63
N GLY A 221 26.21 -0.95 -15.48
CA GLY A 221 27.12 -1.71 -16.34
C GLY A 221 26.53 -2.08 -17.71
N LYS A 222 25.25 -1.76 -17.98
CA LYS A 222 24.67 -1.92 -19.31
C LYS A 222 24.86 -0.67 -20.14
N THR A 223 24.96 -0.85 -21.47
CA THR A 223 25.11 0.23 -22.45
C THR A 223 24.11 0.05 -23.58
N PHE A 224 23.61 1.18 -24.11
CA PHE A 224 22.67 1.24 -25.22
C PHE A 224 23.26 2.13 -26.34
N ASN A 225 22.87 1.86 -27.59
CA ASN A 225 23.11 2.77 -28.67
C ASN A 225 22.13 3.94 -28.60
N ASN A 226 22.62 5.17 -28.49
CA ASN A 226 21.80 6.38 -28.37
C ASN A 226 21.43 7.02 -29.74
N GLU A 227 21.76 6.39 -30.87
CA GLU A 227 21.41 6.94 -32.20
C GLU A 227 19.90 7.16 -32.35
N ASP A 228 19.07 6.31 -31.71
CA ASP A 228 17.61 6.37 -31.75
C ASP A 228 16.99 7.14 -30.55
N GLY A 229 17.83 7.74 -29.68
CA GLY A 229 17.38 8.48 -28.50
C GLY A 229 17.80 7.86 -27.17
N ARG A 230 17.24 8.37 -26.05
CA ARG A 230 17.56 7.87 -24.71
C ARG A 230 16.74 6.64 -24.37
N HIS A 231 17.38 5.65 -23.79
CA HIS A 231 16.71 4.49 -23.25
C HIS A 231 16.16 4.81 -21.85
N ILE A 232 14.87 4.51 -21.63
CA ILE A 232 14.18 4.67 -20.35
C ILE A 232 13.47 3.38 -20.03
N ALA A 233 13.71 2.84 -18.83
CA ALA A 233 12.97 1.67 -18.34
C ALA A 233 12.32 1.95 -16.99
N GLY A 234 11.27 1.20 -16.68
CA GLY A 234 10.55 1.38 -15.44
C GLY A 234 9.37 0.46 -15.31
N ARG A 235 8.70 0.54 -14.17
CA ARG A 235 7.49 -0.20 -13.90
C ARG A 235 6.31 0.51 -14.55
N VAL A 236 5.61 -0.19 -15.42
CA VAL A 236 4.46 0.35 -16.18
C VAL A 236 3.15 0.02 -15.47
N PHE A 237 3.12 -1.10 -14.73
CA PHE A 237 1.87 -1.66 -14.24
C PHE A 237 2.11 -2.55 -13.01
N ARG A 238 1.23 -2.43 -12.01
CA ARG A 238 1.18 -3.33 -10.86
C ARG A 238 -0.27 -3.56 -10.46
N PHE A 239 -0.63 -4.81 -10.18
CA PHE A 239 -1.89 -5.11 -9.51
C PHE A 239 -1.82 -4.68 -8.05
N SER A 240 -2.87 -4.04 -7.55
CA SER A 240 -2.96 -3.72 -6.13
C SER A 240 -2.97 -5.03 -5.32
N THR A 241 -2.18 -5.05 -4.25
CA THR A 241 -2.11 -6.15 -3.29
C THR A 241 -2.67 -5.74 -1.94
N LEU A 242 -3.40 -4.63 -1.88
CA LEU A 242 -3.97 -4.15 -0.63
C LEU A 242 -5.02 -5.14 -0.11
N ASP A 243 -4.88 -5.48 1.17
CA ASP A 243 -5.82 -6.32 1.91
C ASP A 243 -6.91 -5.42 2.51
N VAL A 244 -7.95 -5.18 1.74
CA VAL A 244 -9.04 -4.22 2.05
C VAL A 244 -10.43 -4.87 2.14
N PHE A 245 -10.46 -6.21 2.23
CA PHE A 245 -11.68 -7.01 2.35
C PHE A 245 -11.82 -7.69 3.70
#